data_a1ca16c340d62969dec03d15c1abc2a6
#
_entry.id   a1ca16c340d62969dec03d15c1abc2a6
#
_cell.length_a   1.000
_cell.length_b   1.000
_cell.length_c   1.000
_cell.angle_alpha   90.00
_cell.angle_beta   90.00
_cell.angle_gamma   90.00
#
_symmetry.space_group_name_H-M   'P 1'
#
loop_
_entity.id
_entity.type
_entity.pdbx_description
1 polymer ?
#
loop_
_entity_poly.entity_id
_entity_poly.type
_entity_poly.pdbx_seq_one_letter_code
_entity_poly.pdbx_strand_id
1 'polypeptide(L)'
;MKTLNTLIVMTTLITPTALAETVNFDDATPGAAPPGWTATKTGKGEAKWTIEKDDTAPSKPNVLKQSGEATYPVCLKNGTSLKDGFVEVKFKPIAGKEDQAGGLVWRARDSDNYYIARANALEDNVTIYHTINGRRTEKKRTNTKVASNQWHTFRVDFEGNHFIVTFDGKKALEWDDSTFKDAGKVGVWTKADSVTLFDDFSYGSK
;
A
#
# COMPACT_ATOMS: atom_id res chain seq x y z
N MET A 1 22.74 -29.08 -58.51
CA MET A 1 22.22 -29.10 -57.09
C MET A 1 22.29 -27.68 -56.57
N LYS A 2 21.14 -27.03 -56.31
CA LYS A 2 21.07 -25.69 -55.69
C LYS A 2 20.78 -25.86 -54.21
N THR A 3 21.74 -25.48 -53.39
CA THR A 3 21.58 -25.48 -51.91
C THR A 3 20.77 -24.27 -51.48
N LEU A 4 19.61 -24.53 -50.90
CA LEU A 4 18.72 -23.52 -50.34
C LEU A 4 19.18 -23.19 -48.92
N ASN A 5 19.78 -22.00 -48.71
CA ASN A 5 20.11 -21.54 -47.37
C ASN A 5 18.85 -20.97 -46.69
N THR A 6 18.35 -21.67 -45.68
CA THR A 6 17.24 -21.18 -44.85
C THR A 6 17.80 -20.25 -43.78
N LEU A 7 17.49 -18.98 -43.86
CA LEU A 7 17.82 -17.97 -42.84
C LEU A 7 16.80 -18.07 -41.70
N ILE A 8 17.24 -18.56 -40.51
CA ILE A 8 16.43 -18.57 -39.31
C ILE A 8 16.54 -17.17 -38.66
N VAL A 9 15.49 -16.37 -38.73
CA VAL A 9 15.37 -15.10 -38.01
C VAL A 9 14.91 -15.41 -36.58
N MET A 10 15.81 -15.29 -35.63
CA MET A 10 15.52 -15.45 -34.21
C MET A 10 14.95 -14.13 -33.67
N THR A 11 13.63 -14.03 -33.51
CA THR A 11 12.96 -12.87 -32.91
C THR A 11 13.12 -12.95 -31.40
N THR A 12 13.98 -12.10 -30.82
CA THR A 12 14.06 -11.92 -29.38
C THR A 12 12.82 -11.16 -28.89
N LEU A 13 11.95 -11.83 -28.14
CA LEU A 13 10.87 -11.20 -27.40
C LEU A 13 11.49 -10.42 -26.23
N ILE A 14 11.55 -9.10 -26.34
CA ILE A 14 11.87 -8.21 -25.23
C ILE A 14 10.58 -8.08 -24.41
N THR A 15 10.48 -8.82 -23.30
CA THR A 15 9.44 -8.59 -22.30
C THR A 15 9.73 -7.24 -21.63
N PRO A 16 8.78 -6.30 -21.62
CA PRO A 16 8.98 -5.05 -20.88
C PRO A 16 9.11 -5.38 -19.39
N THR A 17 10.25 -5.08 -18.82
CA THR A 17 10.43 -5.10 -17.35
C THR A 17 9.58 -3.96 -16.81
N ALA A 18 8.51 -4.27 -16.10
CA ALA A 18 7.73 -3.26 -15.40
C ALA A 18 8.64 -2.56 -14.37
N LEU A 19 8.84 -1.25 -14.54
CA LEU A 19 9.64 -0.46 -13.63
C LEU A 19 8.83 -0.23 -12.34
N ALA A 20 9.42 -0.52 -11.19
CA ALA A 20 8.87 -0.12 -9.91
C ALA A 20 9.03 1.40 -9.76
N GLU A 21 7.98 2.07 -9.33
CA GLU A 21 8.03 3.48 -8.94
C GLU A 21 8.11 3.59 -7.42
N THR A 22 8.90 4.55 -6.93
CA THR A 22 9.02 4.86 -5.49
C THR A 22 8.74 6.33 -5.24
N VAL A 23 7.95 6.62 -4.21
CA VAL A 23 7.63 7.96 -3.72
C VAL A 23 8.16 8.07 -2.30
N ASN A 24 9.15 8.93 -2.08
CA ASN A 24 9.79 9.17 -0.78
C ASN A 24 9.37 10.48 -0.10
N PHE A 25 8.54 11.30 -0.75
CA PHE A 25 8.02 12.59 -0.25
C PHE A 25 9.07 13.69 -0.01
N ASP A 26 10.37 13.48 -0.26
CA ASP A 26 11.45 14.39 0.11
C ASP A 26 11.38 15.77 -0.57
N ASP A 27 10.89 15.80 -1.82
CA ASP A 27 10.71 17.04 -2.58
C ASP A 27 9.39 17.78 -2.27
N ALA A 28 8.55 17.21 -1.39
CA ALA A 28 7.25 17.81 -1.07
C ALA A 28 7.36 18.84 0.07
N THR A 29 6.46 19.82 0.08
CA THR A 29 6.47 20.92 1.07
C THR A 29 5.90 20.45 2.41
N PRO A 30 6.66 20.51 3.51
CA PRO A 30 6.13 20.22 4.85
C PRO A 30 4.91 21.05 5.21
N GLY A 31 3.93 20.45 5.88
CA GLY A 31 2.63 21.05 6.23
C GLY A 31 1.59 20.98 5.11
N ALA A 32 1.99 20.70 3.87
CA ALA A 32 1.06 20.60 2.75
C ALA A 32 0.44 19.18 2.64
N ALA A 33 -0.64 19.06 1.87
CA ALA A 33 -1.16 17.79 1.41
C ALA A 33 -0.17 17.12 0.44
N PRO A 34 -0.11 15.76 0.39
CA PRO A 34 0.84 15.08 -0.48
C PRO A 34 0.51 15.32 -1.97
N PRO A 35 1.46 15.86 -2.77
CA PRO A 35 1.23 16.13 -4.18
C PRO A 35 1.08 14.81 -4.97
N GLY A 36 0.08 14.76 -5.86
CA GLY A 36 -0.19 13.55 -6.65
C GLY A 36 -0.89 12.43 -5.89
N TRP A 37 -1.52 12.75 -4.75
CA TRP A 37 -2.36 11.85 -3.97
C TRP A 37 -3.75 12.43 -3.74
N THR A 38 -4.71 11.55 -3.47
CA THR A 38 -6.07 11.92 -3.05
C THR A 38 -6.26 11.51 -1.60
N ALA A 39 -6.19 12.48 -0.69
CA ALA A 39 -6.54 12.29 0.71
C ALA A 39 -8.06 12.14 0.84
N THR A 40 -8.51 11.04 1.44
CA THR A 40 -9.92 10.71 1.60
C THR A 40 -10.13 9.81 2.83
N LYS A 41 -11.34 9.29 2.98
CA LYS A 41 -11.71 8.34 4.03
C LYS A 41 -12.88 7.46 3.59
N THR A 42 -13.01 6.30 4.23
CA THR A 42 -14.25 5.52 4.27
C THR A 42 -14.97 5.86 5.56
N GLY A 43 -16.27 6.06 5.51
CA GLY A 43 -17.10 6.34 6.69
C GLY A 43 -17.01 7.77 7.19
N LYS A 44 -17.02 7.96 8.52
CA LYS A 44 -17.16 9.26 9.20
C LYS A 44 -15.81 9.79 9.72
N GLY A 45 -15.79 11.06 10.19
CA GLY A 45 -14.63 11.71 10.80
C GLY A 45 -13.83 12.55 9.83
N GLU A 46 -12.64 12.98 10.22
CA GLU A 46 -11.75 13.88 9.47
C GLU A 46 -10.35 13.28 9.34
N ALA A 47 -10.04 12.72 8.16
CA ALA A 47 -8.69 12.28 7.84
C ALA A 47 -7.78 13.50 7.59
N LYS A 48 -6.56 13.47 8.16
CA LYS A 48 -5.56 14.53 7.96
C LYS A 48 -4.26 13.93 7.47
N TRP A 49 -3.99 14.13 6.18
CA TRP A 49 -2.79 13.67 5.51
C TRP A 49 -1.90 14.85 5.16
N THR A 50 -0.71 14.92 5.75
CA THR A 50 0.25 16.02 5.57
C THR A 50 1.66 15.50 5.37
N ILE A 51 2.47 16.30 4.67
CA ILE A 51 3.92 16.08 4.62
C ILE A 51 4.52 16.64 5.90
N GLU A 52 5.37 15.87 6.56
CA GLU A 52 6.04 16.28 7.80
C GLU A 52 7.53 15.94 7.71
N LYS A 53 8.36 16.65 8.48
CA LYS A 53 9.78 16.28 8.65
C LYS A 53 9.92 15.20 9.71
N ASP A 54 10.74 14.20 9.45
CA ASP A 54 11.10 13.18 10.43
C ASP A 54 12.59 12.78 10.25
N ASP A 55 13.43 13.09 11.24
CA ASP A 55 14.86 12.78 11.20
C ASP A 55 15.16 11.29 11.30
N THR A 56 14.16 10.48 11.63
CA THR A 56 14.25 9.00 11.70
C THR A 56 13.74 8.34 10.41
N ALA A 57 13.26 9.11 9.43
CA ALA A 57 12.75 8.59 8.17
C ALA A 57 13.78 7.72 7.44
N PRO A 58 13.36 6.64 6.78
CA PRO A 58 14.22 5.83 5.92
C PRO A 58 14.82 6.62 4.77
N SER A 59 14.02 7.40 4.06
CA SER A 59 14.49 8.52 3.24
C SER A 59 14.31 9.83 4.00
N LYS A 60 15.05 10.86 3.64
CA LYS A 60 15.02 12.14 4.36
C LYS A 60 14.94 13.30 3.37
N PRO A 61 14.27 14.40 3.77
CA PRO A 61 13.90 14.76 5.15
C PRO A 61 12.42 14.54 5.49
N ASN A 62 11.57 14.11 4.55
CA ASN A 62 10.11 14.20 4.69
C ASN A 62 9.42 12.83 4.68
N VAL A 63 8.25 12.78 5.31
CA VAL A 63 7.35 11.62 5.34
C VAL A 63 5.92 12.06 5.08
N LEU A 64 5.06 11.12 4.67
CA LEU A 64 3.62 11.31 4.71
C LEU A 64 3.09 10.91 6.08
N LYS A 65 2.35 11.81 6.74
CA LYS A 65 1.75 11.57 8.06
C LYS A 65 0.23 11.58 7.98
N GLN A 66 -0.40 10.59 8.58
CA GLN A 66 -1.81 10.62 8.98
C GLN A 66 -1.91 11.01 10.45
N SER A 67 -2.73 12.01 10.79
CA SER A 67 -2.91 12.49 12.17
C SER A 67 -4.36 12.92 12.49
N GLY A 68 -5.29 12.72 11.58
CA GLY A 68 -6.71 12.95 11.82
C GLY A 68 -7.40 11.73 12.41
N GLU A 69 -8.66 11.89 12.82
CA GLU A 69 -9.51 10.82 13.33
C GLU A 69 -10.68 10.57 12.38
N ALA A 70 -10.74 9.37 11.80
CA ALA A 70 -11.81 8.95 10.91
C ALA A 70 -12.01 7.44 10.98
N THR A 71 -13.18 6.94 10.54
CA THR A 71 -13.43 5.48 10.54
C THR A 71 -12.30 4.73 9.86
N TYR A 72 -11.97 5.08 8.62
CA TYR A 72 -10.79 4.57 7.91
C TYR A 72 -10.18 5.70 7.06
N PRO A 73 -9.16 6.40 7.53
CA PRO A 73 -8.37 7.30 6.70
C PRO A 73 -7.71 6.57 5.54
N VAL A 74 -7.87 7.06 4.32
CA VAL A 74 -7.33 6.50 3.07
C VAL A 74 -6.60 7.60 2.31
N CYS A 75 -5.44 7.28 1.73
CA CYS A 75 -4.74 8.18 0.81
C CYS A 75 -4.33 7.39 -0.44
N LEU A 76 -4.95 7.72 -1.59
CA LEU A 76 -4.77 7.00 -2.85
C LEU A 76 -3.79 7.72 -3.76
N LYS A 77 -2.83 6.98 -4.31
CA LYS A 77 -1.88 7.49 -5.31
C LYS A 77 -2.59 7.73 -6.64
N ASN A 78 -2.57 8.97 -7.10
CA ASN A 78 -3.15 9.35 -8.39
C ASN A 78 -2.34 8.77 -9.56
N GLY A 79 -3.02 8.51 -10.68
CA GLY A 79 -2.38 8.00 -11.89
C GLY A 79 -2.04 6.50 -11.82
N THR A 80 -2.33 5.80 -10.71
CA THR A 80 -2.12 4.35 -10.62
C THR A 80 -3.35 3.56 -11.06
N SER A 81 -3.11 2.43 -11.74
CA SER A 81 -4.13 1.46 -12.14
C SER A 81 -3.47 0.10 -12.32
N LEU A 82 -3.39 -0.68 -11.24
CA LEU A 82 -2.72 -1.98 -11.22
C LEU A 82 -3.74 -3.10 -11.08
N LYS A 83 -3.66 -4.08 -12.00
CA LYS A 83 -4.40 -5.34 -11.92
C LYS A 83 -3.60 -6.39 -11.18
N ASP A 84 -2.35 -6.56 -11.59
CA ASP A 84 -1.38 -7.48 -11.01
C ASP A 84 -0.08 -6.72 -10.73
N GLY A 85 0.64 -7.09 -9.66
CA GLY A 85 1.84 -6.39 -9.27
C GLY A 85 2.11 -6.42 -7.78
N PHE A 86 2.66 -5.34 -7.28
CA PHE A 86 2.90 -5.17 -5.85
C PHE A 86 2.68 -3.73 -5.40
N VAL A 87 2.49 -3.58 -4.09
CA VAL A 87 2.57 -2.32 -3.37
C VAL A 87 3.34 -2.54 -2.07
N GLU A 88 4.25 -1.62 -1.75
CA GLU A 88 5.10 -1.68 -0.56
C GLU A 88 5.22 -0.30 0.06
N VAL A 89 5.40 -0.23 1.37
CA VAL A 89 5.63 1.02 2.09
C VAL A 89 6.46 0.75 3.35
N LYS A 90 7.26 1.71 3.74
CA LYS A 90 7.76 1.80 5.11
C LYS A 90 6.79 2.62 5.94
N PHE A 91 6.38 2.10 7.09
CA PHE A 91 5.46 2.81 7.99
C PHE A 91 5.93 2.73 9.42
N LYS A 92 5.57 3.75 10.21
CA LYS A 92 5.89 3.85 11.64
C LYS A 92 4.64 4.30 12.40
N PRO A 93 3.99 3.39 13.16
CA PRO A 93 2.87 3.76 14.02
C PRO A 93 3.40 4.49 15.25
N ILE A 94 3.01 5.74 15.49
CA ILE A 94 3.59 6.57 16.55
C ILE A 94 2.63 6.91 17.68
N ALA A 95 1.32 6.94 17.42
CA ALA A 95 0.31 7.20 18.45
C ALA A 95 -1.07 6.70 18.02
N GLY A 96 -1.99 6.68 18.97
CA GLY A 96 -3.38 6.27 18.89
C GLY A 96 -3.75 5.51 20.17
N LYS A 97 -4.98 5.68 20.66
CA LYS A 97 -5.51 4.97 21.83
C LYS A 97 -6.44 3.85 21.41
N GLU A 98 -7.21 4.07 20.34
CA GLU A 98 -8.11 3.07 19.76
C GLU A 98 -7.36 2.14 18.80
N ASP A 99 -6.48 2.71 17.97
CA ASP A 99 -5.67 1.96 17.01
C ASP A 99 -4.28 2.59 16.81
N GLN A 100 -3.29 1.74 16.45
CA GLN A 100 -1.99 2.17 15.94
C GLN A 100 -1.67 1.35 14.70
N ALA A 101 -2.36 1.66 13.60
CA ALA A 101 -2.35 0.87 12.39
C ALA A 101 -1.70 1.60 11.21
N GLY A 102 -0.96 0.86 10.41
CA GLY A 102 -0.53 1.23 9.07
C GLY A 102 -0.93 0.16 8.07
N GLY A 103 -1.38 0.54 6.89
CA GLY A 103 -1.88 -0.40 5.90
C GLY A 103 -1.67 0.04 4.46
N LEU A 104 -1.83 -0.93 3.55
CA LEU A 104 -1.73 -0.80 2.10
C LEU A 104 -3.07 -1.11 1.44
N VAL A 105 -3.47 -0.27 0.51
CA VAL A 105 -4.66 -0.44 -0.33
C VAL A 105 -4.23 -0.85 -1.72
N TRP A 106 -4.95 -1.82 -2.34
CA TRP A 106 -4.78 -2.18 -3.74
C TRP A 106 -6.11 -2.44 -4.42
N ARG A 107 -6.13 -2.36 -5.74
CA ARG A 107 -7.31 -2.46 -6.61
C ARG A 107 -8.47 -1.58 -6.14
N ALA A 108 -8.15 -0.38 -5.61
CA ALA A 108 -9.18 0.56 -5.18
C ALA A 108 -9.91 1.15 -6.39
N ARG A 109 -11.23 1.03 -6.38
CA ARG A 109 -12.15 1.69 -7.32
C ARG A 109 -12.45 3.12 -6.86
N ASP A 110 -12.67 3.25 -5.56
CA ASP A 110 -12.97 4.50 -4.86
C ASP A 110 -12.60 4.39 -3.36
N SER A 111 -13.04 5.34 -2.53
CA SER A 111 -12.82 5.35 -1.09
C SER A 111 -13.60 4.29 -0.30
N ASP A 112 -14.56 3.60 -0.92
CA ASP A 112 -15.47 2.67 -0.28
C ASP A 112 -15.38 1.24 -0.83
N ASN A 113 -14.57 1.03 -1.91
CA ASN A 113 -14.45 -0.24 -2.61
C ASN A 113 -12.99 -0.57 -2.91
N TYR A 114 -12.35 -1.39 -2.06
CA TYR A 114 -10.92 -1.72 -2.16
C TYR A 114 -10.54 -2.95 -1.33
N TYR A 115 -9.40 -3.54 -1.63
CA TYR A 115 -8.69 -4.43 -0.72
C TYR A 115 -7.77 -3.64 0.21
N ILE A 116 -7.60 -4.15 1.44
CA ILE A 116 -6.72 -3.56 2.45
C ILE A 116 -6.02 -4.66 3.26
N ALA A 117 -4.72 -4.52 3.43
CA ALA A 117 -3.96 -5.23 4.46
C ALA A 117 -3.38 -4.21 5.44
N ARG A 118 -3.42 -4.51 6.73
CA ARG A 118 -2.87 -3.65 7.78
C ARG A 118 -2.06 -4.43 8.82
N ALA A 119 -1.08 -3.76 9.42
CA ALA A 119 -0.45 -4.18 10.66
C ALA A 119 -0.84 -3.20 11.78
N ASN A 120 -1.05 -3.68 13.02
CA ASN A 120 -1.50 -2.87 14.15
C ASN A 120 -0.65 -3.14 15.40
N ALA A 121 -0.04 -2.09 15.95
CA ALA A 121 0.85 -2.18 17.10
C ALA A 121 0.13 -2.37 18.44
N LEU A 122 -1.15 -1.97 18.57
CA LEU A 122 -1.93 -2.22 19.77
C LEU A 122 -2.48 -3.65 19.85
N GLU A 123 -2.72 -4.26 18.67
CA GLU A 123 -3.31 -5.58 18.59
C GLU A 123 -2.28 -6.68 18.30
N ASP A 124 -1.04 -6.34 17.97
CA ASP A 124 0.02 -7.27 17.57
C ASP A 124 -0.45 -8.27 16.50
N ASN A 125 -1.00 -7.74 15.39
CA ASN A 125 -1.45 -8.58 14.29
C ASN A 125 -1.30 -7.92 12.91
N VAL A 126 -1.30 -8.79 11.90
CA VAL A 126 -1.47 -8.46 10.48
C VAL A 126 -2.79 -9.04 10.00
N THR A 127 -3.59 -8.24 9.28
CA THR A 127 -4.93 -8.65 8.87
C THR A 127 -5.23 -8.17 7.45
N ILE A 128 -5.89 -9.02 6.64
CA ILE A 128 -6.45 -8.69 5.33
C ILE A 128 -7.96 -8.49 5.43
N TYR A 129 -8.46 -7.50 4.71
CA TYR A 129 -9.89 -7.21 4.54
C TYR A 129 -10.22 -6.91 3.08
N HIS A 130 -11.50 -6.97 2.74
CA HIS A 130 -12.06 -6.17 1.68
C HIS A 130 -13.05 -5.14 2.25
N THR A 131 -13.16 -3.99 1.59
CA THR A 131 -14.19 -2.98 1.85
C THR A 131 -15.09 -2.90 0.63
N ILE A 132 -16.40 -3.10 0.82
CA ILE A 132 -17.42 -3.05 -0.22
C ILE A 132 -18.51 -2.08 0.23
N ASN A 133 -18.74 -1.02 -0.54
CA ASN A 133 -19.71 0.04 -0.21
C ASN A 133 -19.50 0.58 1.22
N GLY A 134 -18.25 0.81 1.59
CA GLY A 134 -17.85 1.32 2.89
C GLY A 134 -17.85 0.29 4.03
N ARG A 135 -18.34 -0.93 3.80
CA ARG A 135 -18.36 -1.99 4.80
C ARG A 135 -17.11 -2.85 4.70
N ARG A 136 -16.25 -2.76 5.71
CA ARG A 136 -15.04 -3.57 5.85
C ARG A 136 -15.37 -4.95 6.43
N THR A 137 -14.87 -6.01 5.79
CA THR A 137 -15.00 -7.40 6.24
C THR A 137 -13.64 -8.04 6.37
N GLU A 138 -13.33 -8.57 7.56
CA GLU A 138 -12.09 -9.34 7.80
C GLU A 138 -12.12 -10.65 7.04
N LYS A 139 -10.99 -11.00 6.44
CA LYS A 139 -10.81 -12.22 5.66
C LYS A 139 -9.79 -13.17 6.27
N LYS A 140 -8.67 -12.66 6.70
CA LYS A 140 -7.62 -13.46 7.32
C LYS A 140 -6.77 -12.61 8.25
N ARG A 141 -6.36 -13.22 9.37
CA ARG A 141 -5.53 -12.58 10.41
C ARG A 141 -4.41 -13.52 10.84
N THR A 142 -3.28 -12.95 11.24
CA THR A 142 -2.22 -13.66 11.96
C THR A 142 -1.69 -12.77 13.09
N ASN A 143 -1.31 -13.39 14.20
CA ASN A 143 -0.61 -12.70 15.28
C ASN A 143 0.83 -12.44 14.83
N THR A 144 1.25 -11.21 14.92
CA THR A 144 2.57 -10.75 14.51
C THR A 144 2.93 -9.55 15.35
N LYS A 145 4.08 -9.61 16.05
CA LYS A 145 4.54 -8.47 16.84
C LYS A 145 4.77 -7.26 15.95
N VAL A 146 4.11 -6.15 16.26
CA VAL A 146 4.23 -4.87 15.56
C VAL A 146 4.68 -3.83 16.58
N ALA A 147 5.92 -3.39 16.50
CA ALA A 147 6.46 -2.44 17.47
C ALA A 147 5.97 -1.01 17.19
N SER A 148 5.45 -0.34 18.23
CA SER A 148 5.16 1.09 18.16
C SER A 148 6.46 1.90 18.10
N ASN A 149 6.44 3.06 17.45
CA ASN A 149 7.59 3.94 17.26
C ASN A 149 8.80 3.32 16.54
N GLN A 150 8.59 2.28 15.72
CA GLN A 150 9.60 1.65 14.87
C GLN A 150 9.14 1.66 13.41
N TRP A 151 10.11 1.81 12.51
CA TRP A 151 9.87 1.66 11.08
C TRP A 151 9.75 0.17 10.73
N HIS A 152 8.70 -0.15 9.99
CA HIS A 152 8.39 -1.47 9.47
C HIS A 152 8.26 -1.42 7.95
N THR A 153 8.63 -2.50 7.28
CA THR A 153 8.35 -2.69 5.85
C THR A 153 7.10 -3.54 5.69
N PHE A 154 6.14 -3.03 4.93
CA PHE A 154 4.89 -3.72 4.66
C PHE A 154 4.64 -3.82 3.16
N ARG A 155 4.39 -5.03 2.66
CA ARG A 155 4.26 -5.32 1.23
C ARG A 155 3.09 -6.24 0.96
N VAL A 156 2.41 -5.99 -0.15
CA VAL A 156 1.40 -6.87 -0.73
C VAL A 156 1.77 -7.15 -2.18
N ASP A 157 1.97 -8.42 -2.51
CA ASP A 157 2.05 -8.91 -3.88
C ASP A 157 0.69 -9.46 -4.29
N PHE A 158 0.21 -9.13 -5.48
CA PHE A 158 -1.11 -9.54 -5.96
C PHE A 158 -1.06 -9.95 -7.44
N GLU A 159 -1.61 -11.13 -7.74
CA GLU A 159 -1.67 -11.70 -9.09
C GLU A 159 -2.95 -12.53 -9.24
N GLY A 160 -3.76 -12.23 -10.26
CA GLY A 160 -5.07 -12.85 -10.42
C GLY A 160 -5.94 -12.65 -9.18
N ASN A 161 -6.29 -13.75 -8.51
CA ASN A 161 -7.03 -13.75 -7.25
C ASN A 161 -6.16 -14.07 -6.03
N HIS A 162 -4.85 -14.20 -6.20
CA HIS A 162 -3.91 -14.60 -5.16
C HIS A 162 -3.15 -13.40 -4.59
N PHE A 163 -3.08 -13.28 -3.24
CA PHE A 163 -2.44 -12.18 -2.52
C PHE A 163 -1.48 -12.72 -1.47
N ILE A 164 -0.27 -12.15 -1.42
CA ILE A 164 0.73 -12.45 -0.41
C ILE A 164 1.05 -11.17 0.35
N VAL A 165 0.92 -11.20 1.67
CA VAL A 165 1.29 -10.09 2.56
C VAL A 165 2.60 -10.42 3.26
N THR A 166 3.56 -9.52 3.15
CA THR A 166 4.88 -9.61 3.77
C THR A 166 5.04 -8.48 4.78
N PHE A 167 5.47 -8.81 5.98
CA PHE A 167 5.78 -7.86 7.05
C PHE A 167 7.22 -8.07 7.52
N ASP A 168 8.03 -7.01 7.50
CA ASP A 168 9.46 -7.02 7.83
C ASP A 168 10.22 -8.17 7.13
N GLY A 169 9.98 -8.32 5.83
CA GLY A 169 10.63 -9.32 4.97
C GLY A 169 10.13 -10.76 5.16
N LYS A 170 9.15 -11.01 6.05
CA LYS A 170 8.59 -12.35 6.28
C LYS A 170 7.16 -12.45 5.77
N LYS A 171 6.82 -13.54 5.07
CA LYS A 171 5.43 -13.82 4.68
C LYS A 171 4.57 -13.93 5.95
N ALA A 172 3.63 -13.00 6.11
CA ALA A 172 2.69 -12.95 7.22
C ALA A 172 1.38 -13.68 6.86
N LEU A 173 0.83 -13.38 5.69
CA LEU A 173 -0.47 -13.92 5.24
C LEU A 173 -0.42 -14.25 3.75
N GLU A 174 -1.32 -15.16 3.37
CA GLU A 174 -1.62 -15.52 1.99
C GLU A 174 -3.12 -15.76 1.89
N TRP A 175 -3.78 -15.22 0.84
CA TRP A 175 -5.22 -15.29 0.72
C TRP A 175 -5.67 -15.17 -0.73
N ASP A 176 -6.74 -15.89 -1.09
CA ASP A 176 -7.36 -15.87 -2.41
C ASP A 176 -8.73 -15.20 -2.36
N ASP A 177 -8.98 -14.24 -3.25
CA ASP A 177 -10.27 -13.56 -3.40
C ASP A 177 -10.45 -12.98 -4.80
N SER A 178 -11.68 -13.00 -5.30
CA SER A 178 -12.04 -12.51 -6.63
C SER A 178 -13.10 -11.40 -6.61
N THR A 179 -13.24 -10.69 -5.48
CA THR A 179 -14.20 -9.58 -5.33
C THR A 179 -13.91 -8.43 -6.28
N PHE A 180 -12.64 -7.98 -6.33
CA PHE A 180 -12.20 -6.94 -7.26
C PHE A 180 -11.20 -7.54 -8.26
N LYS A 181 -11.67 -7.77 -9.50
CA LYS A 181 -10.88 -8.42 -10.58
C LYS A 181 -10.18 -7.41 -11.49
N ASP A 182 -10.65 -6.17 -11.50
CA ASP A 182 -10.16 -5.13 -12.38
C ASP A 182 -8.97 -4.39 -11.78
N ALA A 183 -8.21 -3.72 -12.63
CA ALA A 183 -7.17 -2.81 -12.19
C ALA A 183 -7.77 -1.67 -11.36
N GLY A 184 -7.02 -1.21 -10.36
CA GLY A 184 -7.43 -0.10 -9.51
C GLY A 184 -6.24 0.63 -8.90
N LYS A 185 -6.54 1.67 -8.13
CA LYS A 185 -5.52 2.48 -7.47
C LYS A 185 -4.86 1.71 -6.32
N VAL A 186 -3.65 2.14 -5.98
CA VAL A 186 -2.94 1.74 -4.77
C VAL A 186 -2.81 2.92 -3.81
N GLY A 187 -2.53 2.65 -2.54
CA GLY A 187 -2.42 3.71 -1.55
C GLY A 187 -2.10 3.21 -0.15
N VAL A 188 -2.18 4.14 0.81
CA VAL A 188 -1.97 3.89 2.23
C VAL A 188 -3.25 4.09 3.03
N TRP A 189 -3.30 3.51 4.22
CA TRP A 189 -4.49 3.40 5.04
C TRP A 189 -4.17 3.41 6.53
N THR A 190 -5.07 3.97 7.34
CA THR A 190 -5.03 3.83 8.79
C THR A 190 -6.44 3.59 9.35
N LYS A 191 -6.57 3.46 10.66
CA LYS A 191 -7.85 3.27 11.36
C LYS A 191 -7.97 4.22 12.55
N ALA A 192 -9.20 4.73 12.75
CA ALA A 192 -9.59 5.52 13.91
C ALA A 192 -8.65 6.69 14.20
N ASP A 193 -8.08 6.75 15.37
CA ASP A 193 -7.16 7.79 15.87
C ASP A 193 -5.68 7.47 15.63
N SER A 194 -5.37 6.49 14.77
CA SER A 194 -3.98 6.12 14.46
C SER A 194 -3.19 7.30 13.92
N VAL A 195 -2.08 7.64 14.57
CA VAL A 195 -1.08 8.55 14.02
C VAL A 195 0.07 7.72 13.46
N THR A 196 0.23 7.77 12.14
CA THR A 196 1.18 6.89 11.43
C THR A 196 1.95 7.68 10.38
N LEU A 197 3.26 7.44 10.34
CA LEU A 197 4.17 7.96 9.32
C LEU A 197 4.35 6.91 8.22
N PHE A 198 4.48 7.37 6.98
CA PHE A 198 4.73 6.55 5.79
C PHE A 198 5.86 7.15 4.97
N ASP A 199 6.72 6.28 4.44
CA ASP A 199 7.85 6.64 3.61
C ASP A 199 8.15 5.54 2.59
N ASP A 200 8.97 5.85 1.57
CA ASP A 200 9.39 4.89 0.55
C ASP A 200 8.23 4.06 -0.02
N PHE A 201 7.11 4.72 -0.35
CA PHE A 201 5.97 4.05 -0.98
C PHE A 201 6.33 3.61 -2.39
N SER A 202 6.36 2.33 -2.64
CA SER A 202 6.68 1.78 -3.94
C SER A 202 5.59 0.85 -4.48
N TYR A 203 5.48 0.82 -5.82
CA TYR A 203 4.51 0.00 -6.52
C TYR A 203 5.00 -0.33 -7.93
N GLY A 204 4.50 -1.42 -8.48
CA GLY A 204 4.85 -1.82 -9.84
C GLY A 204 3.89 -2.89 -10.34
N SER A 205 3.71 -2.95 -11.68
CA SER A 205 3.00 -4.05 -12.33
C SER A 205 3.89 -5.27 -12.49
N LYS A 206 3.29 -6.45 -12.55
CA LYS A 206 3.93 -7.67 -13.08
C LYS A 206 3.71 -7.77 -14.57
#